data_647a845796a15a407b54aba3430b5fb1
#
_entry.id   647a845796a15a407b54aba3430b5fb1
#
_cell.length_a   1.000
_cell.length_b   1.000
_cell.length_c   1.000
_cell.angle_alpha   90.00
_cell.angle_beta   90.00
_cell.angle_gamma   90.00
#
_symmetry.space_group_name_H-M   'P 1'
#
loop_
_entity.id
_entity.type
_entity.pdbx_description
1 polymer ?
#
loop_
_entity_poly.entity_id
_entity_poly.type
_entity_poly.pdbx_seq_one_letter_code
_entity_poly.pdbx_strand_id
1 'polypeptide(L)'
;EVINKLEGYLSEITGFAATSLQPNSGAQGEYSGLMVIKSYLDKKGDSHRNICLIPSSAHGTNPASAIMAGLKVVVINTDERGNIDFEDLKNKVNQHKDNLAALMITYPSTHGVFESEIQSINDLVHQNGGQVYMDGANMNAQVGLTSPKIIGADVCHLNLHKTFSIPHGGGGPGVGPICVAEHLKEFLPSNPLIKTGGDDSLEAISSAPWGSALVCLISYGYIRMLGRNGIRKSTEIAIVNANYLKTKLEKNYKILYSGENGRSAHEFIIDCRDFKKYNIEVVDITKRLIDYGFHAPTVSFPVP
;
A
#
# COMPACT_ATOMS: atom_id res chain seq x y z
N GLU A 1 16.92 -21.31 1.67
CA GLU A 1 15.97 -21.90 0.70
C GLU A 1 14.55 -21.34 0.89
N VAL A 2 13.93 -21.38 2.10
CA VAL A 2 12.57 -20.88 2.33
C VAL A 2 12.46 -19.38 2.06
N ILE A 3 13.40 -18.58 2.56
CA ILE A 3 13.46 -17.13 2.35
C ILE A 3 13.46 -16.80 0.86
N ASN A 4 14.38 -17.38 0.09
CA ASN A 4 14.48 -17.11 -1.37
C ASN A 4 13.19 -17.52 -2.12
N LYS A 5 12.56 -18.63 -1.69
CA LYS A 5 11.27 -19.03 -2.27
C LYS A 5 10.15 -18.04 -1.94
N LEU A 6 10.12 -17.52 -0.70
CA LEU A 6 9.13 -16.52 -0.32
C LEU A 6 9.33 -15.22 -1.11
N GLU A 7 10.57 -14.74 -1.24
CA GLU A 7 10.90 -13.58 -2.08
C GLU A 7 10.45 -13.80 -3.52
N GLY A 8 10.71 -15.00 -4.08
CA GLY A 8 10.24 -15.36 -5.42
C GLY A 8 8.71 -15.35 -5.56
N TYR A 9 7.98 -15.87 -4.57
CA TYR A 9 6.52 -15.85 -4.58
C TYR A 9 5.95 -14.42 -4.50
N LEU A 10 6.54 -13.57 -3.67
CA LEU A 10 6.11 -12.18 -3.55
C LEU A 10 6.42 -11.39 -4.82
N SER A 11 7.56 -11.65 -5.44
CA SER A 11 7.91 -11.09 -6.75
C SER A 11 6.91 -11.51 -7.84
N GLU A 12 6.54 -12.79 -7.88
CA GLU A 12 5.52 -13.29 -8.83
C GLU A 12 4.14 -12.67 -8.59
N ILE A 13 3.71 -12.58 -7.33
CA ILE A 13 2.41 -12.01 -6.93
C ILE A 13 2.32 -10.53 -7.32
N THR A 14 3.39 -9.77 -7.14
CA THR A 14 3.44 -8.34 -7.46
C THR A 14 3.76 -8.06 -8.92
N GLY A 15 4.31 -9.05 -9.63
CA GLY A 15 4.82 -8.93 -10.99
C GLY A 15 6.17 -8.22 -11.07
N PHE A 16 6.83 -7.98 -9.95
CA PHE A 16 8.10 -7.29 -9.87
C PHE A 16 9.31 -8.22 -10.02
N ALA A 17 10.48 -7.61 -10.26
CA ALA A 17 11.71 -8.33 -10.56
C ALA A 17 12.41 -8.90 -9.32
N ALA A 18 12.32 -8.19 -8.20
CA ALA A 18 12.98 -8.58 -6.96
C ALA A 18 12.23 -8.12 -5.71
N THR A 19 12.45 -8.83 -4.62
CA THR A 19 11.85 -8.57 -3.31
C THR A 19 12.93 -8.56 -2.23
N SER A 20 12.82 -7.64 -1.28
CA SER A 20 13.60 -7.64 -0.03
C SER A 20 12.67 -7.86 1.16
N LEU A 21 12.94 -8.85 1.98
CA LEU A 21 12.23 -9.12 3.23
C LEU A 21 12.81 -8.36 4.43
N GLN A 22 13.78 -7.47 4.21
CA GLN A 22 14.49 -6.81 5.29
C GLN A 22 13.62 -5.89 6.16
N PRO A 23 12.67 -5.07 5.61
CA PRO A 23 11.87 -4.18 6.43
C PRO A 23 10.96 -4.91 7.43
N ASN A 24 10.90 -4.42 8.67
CA ASN A 24 10.18 -5.04 9.80
C ASN A 24 8.71 -4.60 9.92
N SER A 25 8.28 -3.63 9.13
CA SER A 25 6.90 -3.09 9.18
C SER A 25 6.53 -2.43 7.86
N GLY A 26 5.24 -2.12 7.68
CA GLY A 26 4.78 -1.34 6.53
C GLY A 26 5.50 0.01 6.42
N ALA A 27 5.54 0.78 7.51
CA ALA A 27 6.21 2.08 7.53
C ALA A 27 7.72 1.99 7.21
N GLN A 28 8.40 0.94 7.67
CA GLN A 28 9.79 0.72 7.30
C GLN A 28 9.93 0.29 5.84
N GLY A 29 8.96 -0.45 5.30
CA GLY A 29 8.86 -0.73 3.87
C GLY A 29 8.63 0.54 3.05
N GLU A 30 7.77 1.45 3.52
CA GLU A 30 7.56 2.76 2.89
C GLU A 30 8.88 3.54 2.80
N TYR A 31 9.56 3.70 3.92
CA TYR A 31 10.86 4.37 3.98
C TYR A 31 11.88 3.71 3.05
N SER A 32 12.01 2.38 3.12
CA SER A 32 12.94 1.61 2.31
C SER A 32 12.69 1.77 0.80
N GLY A 33 11.43 1.69 0.38
CA GLY A 33 11.06 1.84 -1.03
C GLY A 33 11.33 3.25 -1.56
N LEU A 34 11.07 4.28 -0.76
CA LEU A 34 11.41 5.67 -1.13
C LEU A 34 12.92 5.90 -1.19
N MET A 35 13.70 5.27 -0.31
CA MET A 35 15.15 5.32 -0.36
C MET A 35 15.70 4.62 -1.61
N VAL A 36 15.11 3.51 -2.05
CA VAL A 36 15.43 2.84 -3.32
C VAL A 36 15.22 3.80 -4.50
N ILE A 37 14.07 4.48 -4.53
CA ILE A 37 13.78 5.49 -5.57
C ILE A 37 14.85 6.59 -5.55
N LYS A 38 15.18 7.13 -4.38
CA LYS A 38 16.19 8.18 -4.26
C LYS A 38 17.57 7.73 -4.76
N SER A 39 18.04 6.56 -4.33
CA SER A 39 19.32 6.03 -4.79
C SER A 39 19.36 5.83 -6.30
N TYR A 40 18.27 5.37 -6.89
CA TYR A 40 18.15 5.27 -8.34
C TYR A 40 18.26 6.66 -9.01
N LEU A 41 17.53 7.66 -8.49
CA LEU A 41 17.59 9.02 -9.02
C LEU A 41 18.98 9.65 -8.84
N ASP A 42 19.63 9.44 -7.69
CA ASP A 42 21.00 9.91 -7.42
C ASP A 42 22.00 9.30 -8.40
N LYS A 43 21.93 7.99 -8.64
CA LYS A 43 22.77 7.28 -9.63
C LYS A 43 22.58 7.80 -11.05
N LYS A 44 21.37 8.22 -11.36
CA LYS A 44 20.99 8.75 -12.68
C LYS A 44 21.42 10.21 -12.88
N GLY A 45 21.89 10.88 -11.84
CA GLY A 45 22.24 12.32 -11.83
C GLY A 45 21.07 13.25 -11.56
N ASP A 46 19.95 12.71 -11.10
CA ASP A 46 18.70 13.40 -10.81
C ASP A 46 18.48 13.67 -9.29
N SER A 47 19.56 13.81 -8.51
CA SER A 47 19.52 14.01 -7.07
C SER A 47 18.75 15.27 -6.61
N HIS A 48 18.55 16.22 -7.52
CA HIS A 48 17.74 17.42 -7.29
C HIS A 48 16.24 17.11 -7.15
N ARG A 49 15.76 15.96 -7.64
CA ARG A 49 14.36 15.54 -7.55
C ARG A 49 14.04 15.15 -6.12
N ASN A 50 13.20 15.93 -5.47
CA ASN A 50 12.90 15.78 -4.04
C ASN A 50 11.42 15.98 -3.70
N ILE A 51 10.53 16.11 -4.68
CA ILE A 51 9.09 16.24 -4.48
C ILE A 51 8.44 14.87 -4.50
N CYS A 52 7.65 14.56 -3.45
CA CYS A 52 6.78 13.40 -3.39
C CYS A 52 5.32 13.87 -3.40
N LEU A 53 4.58 13.49 -4.43
CA LEU A 53 3.14 13.72 -4.51
C LEU A 53 2.41 12.65 -3.70
N ILE A 54 1.46 13.03 -2.85
CA ILE A 54 0.71 12.11 -1.99
C ILE A 54 -0.77 12.51 -1.99
N PRO A 55 -1.71 11.62 -2.35
CA PRO A 55 -3.13 11.91 -2.25
C PRO A 55 -3.58 12.17 -0.81
N SER A 56 -4.55 13.05 -0.62
CA SER A 56 -5.15 13.35 0.69
C SER A 56 -5.80 12.11 1.36
N SER A 57 -6.14 11.09 0.55
CA SER A 57 -6.63 9.80 1.01
C SER A 57 -5.55 8.86 1.54
N ALA A 58 -4.26 9.19 1.42
CA ALA A 58 -3.18 8.31 1.83
C ALA A 58 -3.16 8.07 3.35
N HIS A 59 -2.64 6.92 3.77
CA HIS A 59 -2.41 6.65 5.19
C HIS A 59 -1.41 7.66 5.77
N GLY A 60 -1.62 8.07 7.03
CA GLY A 60 -0.78 9.10 7.68
C GLY A 60 0.71 8.77 7.80
N THR A 61 1.09 7.49 7.68
CA THR A 61 2.49 7.07 7.65
C THR A 61 3.18 7.44 6.33
N ASN A 62 2.45 7.56 5.22
CA ASN A 62 3.02 7.86 3.91
C ASN A 62 3.75 9.21 3.90
N PRO A 63 3.13 10.35 4.30
CA PRO A 63 3.85 11.62 4.37
C PRO A 63 4.99 11.59 5.39
N ALA A 64 4.86 10.89 6.51
CA ALA A 64 5.92 10.77 7.49
C ALA A 64 7.14 10.03 6.91
N SER A 65 6.92 8.91 6.22
CA SER A 65 7.98 8.15 5.55
C SER A 65 8.66 8.94 4.43
N ALA A 66 7.90 9.74 3.68
CA ALA A 66 8.45 10.63 2.65
C ALA A 66 9.38 11.70 3.25
N ILE A 67 8.95 12.33 4.35
CA ILE A 67 9.79 13.32 5.07
C ILE A 67 11.05 12.66 5.64
N MET A 68 10.93 11.47 6.25
CA MET A 68 12.08 10.72 6.75
C MET A 68 13.08 10.37 5.64
N ALA A 69 12.59 10.06 4.43
CA ALA A 69 13.43 9.84 3.26
C ALA A 69 14.04 11.13 2.68
N GLY A 70 13.76 12.30 3.28
CA GLY A 70 14.28 13.61 2.83
C GLY A 70 13.52 14.18 1.62
N LEU A 71 12.29 13.72 1.36
CA LEU A 71 11.44 14.25 0.32
C LEU A 71 10.51 15.35 0.87
N LYS A 72 10.09 16.24 -0.01
CA LYS A 72 9.10 17.28 0.29
C LYS A 72 7.73 16.80 -0.19
N VAL A 73 6.78 16.76 0.73
CA VAL A 73 5.42 16.29 0.43
C VAL A 73 4.60 17.40 -0.21
N VAL A 74 3.94 17.07 -1.31
CA VAL A 74 2.92 17.89 -1.96
C VAL A 74 1.64 17.06 -2.01
N VAL A 75 0.59 17.54 -1.33
CA VAL A 75 -0.68 16.81 -1.23
C VAL A 75 -1.50 17.02 -2.50
N ILE A 76 -2.08 15.93 -3.02
CA ILE A 76 -3.04 15.93 -4.13
C ILE A 76 -4.44 15.78 -3.55
N ASN A 77 -5.40 16.54 -4.06
CA ASN A 77 -6.79 16.44 -3.64
C ASN A 77 -7.43 15.14 -4.16
N THR A 78 -8.51 14.74 -3.50
CA THR A 78 -9.41 13.69 -3.97
C THR A 78 -10.74 14.32 -4.43
N ASP A 79 -11.39 13.67 -5.39
CA ASP A 79 -12.72 14.05 -5.87
C ASP A 79 -13.83 13.63 -4.87
N GLU A 80 -15.07 13.97 -5.17
CA GLU A 80 -16.24 13.62 -4.35
C GLU A 80 -16.49 12.10 -4.25
N ARG A 81 -15.94 11.31 -5.14
CA ARG A 81 -16.04 9.84 -5.15
C ARG A 81 -14.92 9.15 -4.39
N GLY A 82 -13.93 9.93 -3.93
CA GLY A 82 -12.76 9.41 -3.22
C GLY A 82 -11.63 8.94 -4.12
N ASN A 83 -11.67 9.26 -5.43
CA ASN A 83 -10.56 9.06 -6.37
C ASN A 83 -9.59 10.24 -6.30
N ILE A 84 -8.42 10.08 -6.91
CA ILE A 84 -7.48 11.18 -7.11
C ILE A 84 -8.10 12.21 -8.06
N ASP A 85 -8.09 13.49 -7.67
CA ASP A 85 -8.42 14.59 -8.58
C ASP A 85 -7.34 14.70 -9.66
N PHE A 86 -7.67 14.20 -10.86
CA PHE A 86 -6.72 14.11 -11.98
C PHE A 86 -6.25 15.48 -12.47
N GLU A 87 -7.10 16.50 -12.44
CA GLU A 87 -6.71 17.86 -12.83
C GLU A 87 -5.78 18.50 -11.79
N ASP A 88 -6.03 18.29 -10.50
CA ASP A 88 -5.13 18.74 -9.45
C ASP A 88 -3.76 18.01 -9.53
N LEU A 89 -3.78 16.70 -9.78
CA LEU A 89 -2.56 15.94 -10.04
C LEU A 89 -1.76 16.52 -11.21
N LYS A 90 -2.40 16.75 -12.35
CA LYS A 90 -1.78 17.28 -13.55
C LYS A 90 -1.16 18.66 -13.33
N ASN A 91 -1.87 19.52 -12.62
CA ASN A 91 -1.37 20.85 -12.26
C ASN A 91 -0.12 20.76 -11.37
N LYS A 92 -0.12 19.87 -10.36
CA LYS A 92 1.01 19.69 -9.45
C LYS A 92 2.20 19.01 -10.13
N VAL A 93 1.96 18.02 -10.99
CA VAL A 93 3.02 17.42 -11.81
C VAL A 93 3.67 18.48 -12.69
N ASN A 94 2.90 19.32 -13.38
CA ASN A 94 3.43 20.40 -14.22
C ASN A 94 4.22 21.42 -13.40
N GLN A 95 3.72 21.80 -12.23
CA GLN A 95 4.38 22.74 -11.31
C GLN A 95 5.73 22.23 -10.81
N HIS A 96 5.84 20.93 -10.59
CA HIS A 96 7.01 20.30 -9.95
C HIS A 96 7.79 19.36 -10.87
N LYS A 97 7.54 19.37 -12.18
CA LYS A 97 8.08 18.39 -13.14
C LYS A 97 9.61 18.20 -13.05
N ASP A 98 10.34 19.28 -12.81
CA ASP A 98 11.80 19.24 -12.76
C ASP A 98 12.33 18.64 -11.45
N ASN A 99 11.52 18.68 -10.38
CA ASN A 99 11.86 18.19 -9.04
C ASN A 99 11.04 16.96 -8.60
N LEU A 100 10.18 16.43 -9.48
CA LEU A 100 9.32 15.31 -9.14
C LEU A 100 10.14 14.03 -8.96
N ALA A 101 10.21 13.53 -7.73
CA ALA A 101 10.87 12.28 -7.40
C ALA A 101 9.90 11.09 -7.45
N ALA A 102 8.75 11.23 -6.79
CA ALA A 102 7.80 10.13 -6.65
C ALA A 102 6.35 10.59 -6.54
N LEU A 103 5.44 9.72 -6.94
CA LEU A 103 4.06 9.66 -6.50
C LEU A 103 3.93 8.49 -5.52
N MET A 104 3.33 8.70 -4.36
CA MET A 104 3.07 7.67 -3.37
C MET A 104 1.56 7.44 -3.26
N ILE A 105 1.08 6.30 -3.71
CA ILE A 105 -0.35 5.97 -3.80
C ILE A 105 -0.68 4.70 -3.02
N THR A 106 -1.92 4.57 -2.58
CA THR A 106 -2.52 3.33 -2.08
C THR A 106 -3.52 2.80 -3.10
N TYR A 107 -3.42 1.53 -3.49
CA TYR A 107 -4.34 0.92 -4.46
C TYR A 107 -4.79 -0.47 -4.01
N PRO A 108 -6.12 -0.76 -3.97
CA PRO A 108 -7.18 0.25 -4.00
C PRO A 108 -7.03 1.25 -2.86
N SER A 109 -7.66 2.42 -2.98
CA SER A 109 -7.47 3.52 -2.02
C SER A 109 -7.96 3.14 -0.60
N THR A 110 -7.52 3.91 0.40
CA THR A 110 -8.02 3.77 1.79
C THR A 110 -9.52 4.07 1.91
N HIS A 111 -10.11 4.68 0.88
CA HIS A 111 -11.56 4.88 0.78
C HIS A 111 -12.33 3.62 0.34
N GLY A 112 -11.63 2.52 0.06
CA GLY A 112 -12.23 1.27 -0.43
C GLY A 112 -12.64 1.33 -1.90
N VAL A 113 -12.00 2.18 -2.70
CA VAL A 113 -12.33 2.41 -4.11
C VAL A 113 -11.16 2.02 -5.00
N PHE A 114 -11.44 1.32 -6.10
CA PHE A 114 -10.50 1.14 -7.19
C PHE A 114 -10.44 2.41 -8.03
N GLU A 115 -9.27 3.03 -8.08
CA GLU A 115 -9.01 4.18 -8.94
C GLU A 115 -9.07 3.76 -10.41
N SER A 116 -10.06 4.27 -11.15
CA SER A 116 -10.27 3.89 -12.55
C SER A 116 -9.17 4.41 -13.48
N GLU A 117 -8.61 5.57 -13.15
CA GLU A 117 -7.58 6.27 -13.93
C GLU A 117 -6.15 5.90 -13.52
N ILE A 118 -5.96 4.84 -12.74
CA ILE A 118 -4.68 4.52 -12.11
C ILE A 118 -3.51 4.45 -13.10
N GLN A 119 -3.72 3.89 -14.29
CA GLN A 119 -2.68 3.80 -15.31
C GLN A 119 -2.33 5.17 -15.87
N SER A 120 -3.34 6.00 -16.21
CA SER A 120 -3.13 7.37 -16.68
C SER A 120 -2.40 8.25 -15.65
N ILE A 121 -2.73 8.07 -14.37
CA ILE A 121 -2.07 8.73 -13.24
C ILE A 121 -0.58 8.36 -13.21
N ASN A 122 -0.27 7.07 -13.27
CA ASN A 122 1.10 6.58 -13.19
C ASN A 122 1.91 6.96 -14.44
N ASP A 123 1.32 6.86 -15.63
CA ASP A 123 1.94 7.28 -16.87
C ASP A 123 2.31 8.77 -16.88
N LEU A 124 1.43 9.62 -16.33
CA LEU A 124 1.71 11.05 -16.21
C LEU A 124 2.93 11.33 -15.32
N VAL A 125 3.09 10.59 -14.23
CA VAL A 125 4.25 10.72 -13.34
C VAL A 125 5.53 10.26 -14.04
N HIS A 126 5.51 9.12 -14.72
CA HIS A 126 6.64 8.57 -15.47
C HIS A 126 7.09 9.51 -16.61
N GLN A 127 6.15 10.07 -17.37
CA GLN A 127 6.44 11.03 -18.43
C GLN A 127 7.15 12.29 -17.94
N ASN A 128 7.04 12.60 -16.64
CA ASN A 128 7.72 13.73 -16.00
C ASN A 128 8.93 13.31 -15.14
N GLY A 129 9.42 12.07 -15.33
CA GLY A 129 10.64 11.56 -14.71
C GLY A 129 10.50 11.08 -13.26
N GLY A 130 9.30 11.13 -12.70
CA GLY A 130 9.02 10.58 -11.36
C GLY A 130 8.88 9.07 -11.36
N GLN A 131 8.95 8.47 -10.17
CA GLN A 131 8.71 7.05 -9.94
C GLN A 131 7.39 6.86 -9.18
N VAL A 132 6.75 5.71 -9.32
CA VAL A 132 5.50 5.38 -8.64
C VAL A 132 5.75 4.38 -7.51
N TYR A 133 5.53 4.85 -6.29
CA TYR A 133 5.50 4.01 -5.10
C TYR A 133 4.05 3.62 -4.78
N MET A 134 3.75 2.32 -4.69
CA MET A 134 2.44 1.83 -4.29
C MET A 134 2.47 1.29 -2.85
N ASP A 135 1.63 1.84 -1.99
CA ASP A 135 1.31 1.24 -0.70
C ASP A 135 0.47 -0.02 -0.92
N GLY A 136 1.08 -1.17 -0.64
CA GLY A 136 0.49 -2.49 -0.83
C GLY A 136 -0.28 -3.02 0.38
N ALA A 137 -0.66 -2.17 1.33
CA ALA A 137 -1.46 -2.58 2.48
C ALA A 137 -2.80 -3.23 2.06
N ASN A 138 -3.34 -2.84 0.92
CA ASN A 138 -4.62 -3.29 0.38
C ASN A 138 -4.51 -4.43 -0.66
N MET A 139 -3.43 -5.21 -0.63
CA MET A 139 -3.25 -6.37 -1.53
C MET A 139 -4.38 -7.40 -1.45
N ASN A 140 -5.17 -7.41 -0.39
CA ASN A 140 -6.36 -8.26 -0.24
C ASN A 140 -7.36 -8.14 -1.40
N ALA A 141 -7.36 -7.02 -2.10
CA ALA A 141 -8.24 -6.79 -3.25
C ALA A 141 -7.53 -6.92 -4.60
N GLN A 142 -6.25 -7.32 -4.64
CA GLN A 142 -5.47 -7.36 -5.87
C GLN A 142 -4.98 -8.76 -6.25
N VAL A 143 -4.52 -9.56 -5.28
CA VAL A 143 -3.78 -10.80 -5.53
C VAL A 143 -4.55 -11.74 -6.47
N GLY A 144 -3.92 -12.05 -7.60
CA GLY A 144 -4.49 -12.93 -8.62
C GLY A 144 -5.53 -12.29 -9.55
N LEU A 145 -5.92 -11.02 -9.32
CA LEU A 145 -6.82 -10.24 -10.19
C LEU A 145 -6.05 -9.15 -10.95
N THR A 146 -5.15 -8.47 -10.26
CA THR A 146 -4.21 -7.48 -10.82
C THR A 146 -2.90 -7.54 -10.04
N SER A 147 -1.96 -6.67 -10.36
CA SER A 147 -0.70 -6.56 -9.62
C SER A 147 -0.15 -5.13 -9.66
N PRO A 148 0.71 -4.75 -8.69
CA PRO A 148 1.39 -3.46 -8.71
C PRO A 148 2.08 -3.13 -10.04
N LYS A 149 2.74 -4.12 -10.66
CA LYS A 149 3.36 -3.94 -11.99
C LYS A 149 2.33 -3.62 -13.08
N ILE A 150 1.19 -4.31 -13.10
CA ILE A 150 0.15 -4.10 -14.14
C ILE A 150 -0.44 -2.70 -14.05
N ILE A 151 -0.58 -2.15 -12.85
CA ILE A 151 -1.08 -0.79 -12.66
C ILE A 151 -0.02 0.29 -12.92
N GLY A 152 1.25 -0.08 -13.15
CA GLY A 152 2.33 0.84 -13.48
C GLY A 152 3.13 1.34 -12.27
N ALA A 153 3.12 0.63 -11.14
CA ALA A 153 4.00 0.97 -10.01
C ALA A 153 5.43 0.47 -10.24
N ASP A 154 6.40 1.17 -9.65
CA ASP A 154 7.83 0.83 -9.69
C ASP A 154 8.31 0.15 -8.41
N VAL A 155 7.73 0.53 -7.28
CA VAL A 155 7.99 -0.03 -5.95
C VAL A 155 6.67 -0.28 -5.24
N CYS A 156 6.61 -1.37 -4.50
CA CYS A 156 5.47 -1.66 -3.62
C CYS A 156 5.99 -2.24 -2.31
N HIS A 157 5.51 -1.76 -1.15
CA HIS A 157 5.64 -2.55 0.05
C HIS A 157 4.41 -3.44 0.25
N LEU A 158 4.62 -4.55 0.95
CA LEU A 158 3.56 -5.46 1.36
C LEU A 158 3.47 -5.50 2.88
N ASN A 159 2.27 -5.77 3.38
CA ASN A 159 2.06 -6.06 4.80
C ASN A 159 1.75 -7.54 4.96
N LEU A 160 2.76 -8.36 5.33
CA LEU A 160 2.55 -9.80 5.49
C LEU A 160 1.53 -10.11 6.59
N HIS A 161 1.38 -9.21 7.57
CA HIS A 161 0.39 -9.29 8.65
C HIS A 161 -1.04 -8.90 8.26
N LYS A 162 -1.28 -8.57 7.00
CA LYS A 162 -2.63 -8.34 6.44
C LYS A 162 -2.97 -9.46 5.47
N THR A 163 -2.45 -9.40 4.26
CA THR A 163 -2.80 -10.31 3.16
C THR A 163 -2.19 -11.71 3.29
N PHE A 164 -1.07 -11.86 4.01
CA PHE A 164 -0.28 -13.09 4.04
C PHE A 164 -0.17 -13.74 5.43
N SER A 165 -1.14 -13.44 6.29
CA SER A 165 -1.48 -14.19 7.53
C SER A 165 -0.45 -14.22 8.65
N ILE A 166 0.62 -13.43 8.66
CA ILE A 166 1.48 -13.41 9.84
C ILE A 166 0.76 -12.70 11.01
N PRO A 167 0.96 -13.15 12.25
CA PRO A 167 0.47 -12.44 13.42
C PRO A 167 1.28 -11.16 13.60
N HIS A 168 0.62 -10.05 13.94
CA HIS A 168 1.29 -8.79 14.30
C HIS A 168 1.16 -8.47 15.79
N GLY A 169 0.21 -9.07 16.48
CA GLY A 169 0.06 -9.06 17.93
C GLY A 169 -0.01 -7.67 18.55
N GLY A 170 -0.67 -6.72 17.87
CA GLY A 170 -0.76 -5.34 18.36
C GLY A 170 0.56 -4.56 18.27
N GLY A 171 1.43 -4.88 17.31
CA GLY A 171 2.72 -4.25 17.06
C GLY A 171 3.92 -5.16 17.38
N GLY A 172 3.68 -6.47 17.46
CA GLY A 172 4.72 -7.51 17.59
C GLY A 172 5.52 -7.73 16.31
N PRO A 173 6.02 -8.95 16.06
CA PRO A 173 6.91 -9.23 14.94
C PRO A 173 6.18 -8.91 13.62
N GLY A 174 6.76 -8.00 12.85
CA GLY A 174 6.24 -7.59 11.56
C GLY A 174 7.21 -7.86 10.43
N VAL A 175 6.71 -7.92 9.20
CA VAL A 175 7.50 -7.92 7.98
C VAL A 175 6.78 -7.10 6.93
N GLY A 176 7.47 -6.09 6.42
CA GLY A 176 6.98 -5.18 5.38
C GLY A 176 7.85 -5.24 4.13
N PRO A 177 7.84 -6.36 3.38
CA PRO A 177 8.72 -6.52 2.24
C PRO A 177 8.51 -5.41 1.22
N ILE A 178 9.59 -5.02 0.55
CA ILE A 178 9.51 -4.21 -0.65
C ILE A 178 9.77 -5.06 -1.88
N CYS A 179 8.94 -4.86 -2.89
CA CYS A 179 9.08 -5.46 -4.21
C CYS A 179 9.32 -4.34 -5.22
N VAL A 180 10.22 -4.54 -6.17
CA VAL A 180 10.68 -3.47 -7.07
C VAL A 180 10.75 -3.91 -8.51
N ALA A 181 10.55 -2.96 -9.42
CA ALA A 181 10.71 -3.14 -10.86
C ALA A 181 12.18 -3.41 -11.24
N GLU A 182 12.42 -3.90 -12.45
CA GLU A 182 13.73 -4.35 -12.93
C GLU A 182 14.84 -3.29 -12.79
N HIS A 183 14.53 -2.03 -13.11
CA HIS A 183 15.50 -0.93 -13.03
C HIS A 183 15.87 -0.50 -11.60
N LEU A 184 15.14 -0.99 -10.58
CA LEU A 184 15.36 -0.66 -9.18
C LEU A 184 15.99 -1.80 -8.37
N LYS A 185 16.12 -3.01 -8.93
CA LYS A 185 16.55 -4.18 -8.19
C LYS A 185 17.94 -4.07 -7.57
N GLU A 186 18.86 -3.38 -8.28
CA GLU A 186 20.24 -3.21 -7.82
C GLU A 186 20.35 -2.30 -6.59
N PHE A 187 19.30 -1.53 -6.27
CA PHE A 187 19.24 -0.59 -5.15
C PHE A 187 18.56 -1.17 -3.90
N LEU A 188 18.15 -2.43 -3.91
CA LEU A 188 17.56 -3.07 -2.73
C LEU A 188 18.53 -3.07 -1.54
N PRO A 189 18.03 -3.03 -0.27
CA PRO A 189 18.88 -2.93 0.91
C PRO A 189 19.91 -4.04 1.02
N SER A 190 21.16 -3.69 1.31
CA SER A 190 22.24 -4.62 1.67
C SER A 190 22.17 -5.02 3.14
N ASN A 191 23.01 -5.98 3.53
CA ASN A 191 23.24 -6.31 4.93
C ASN A 191 24.72 -6.61 5.12
N PRO A 192 25.38 -6.11 6.21
CA PRO A 192 26.81 -6.26 6.39
C PRO A 192 27.25 -7.70 6.69
N LEU A 193 26.35 -8.57 7.12
CA LEU A 193 26.68 -9.97 7.47
C LEU A 193 26.37 -10.95 6.34
N ILE A 194 25.38 -10.65 5.51
CA ILE A 194 24.90 -11.51 4.42
C ILE A 194 24.65 -10.66 3.19
N LYS A 195 25.24 -11.04 2.06
CA LYS A 195 25.01 -10.31 0.81
C LYS A 195 23.53 -10.38 0.43
N THR A 196 22.83 -9.26 0.57
CA THR A 196 21.48 -8.98 0.05
C THR A 196 21.58 -7.74 -0.84
N GLY A 197 20.56 -7.48 -1.65
CA GLY A 197 20.60 -6.35 -2.59
C GLY A 197 21.55 -6.58 -3.77
N GLY A 198 21.67 -5.55 -4.60
CA GLY A 198 22.53 -5.54 -5.78
C GLY A 198 23.84 -4.77 -5.59
N ASP A 199 24.49 -4.40 -6.69
CA ASP A 199 25.80 -3.74 -6.65
C ASP A 199 25.71 -2.25 -6.22
N ASP A 200 24.57 -1.59 -6.46
CA ASP A 200 24.27 -0.21 -6.03
C ASP A 200 23.36 -0.18 -4.78
N SER A 201 23.37 -1.26 -3.99
CA SER A 201 22.45 -1.45 -2.86
C SER A 201 22.54 -0.35 -1.80
N LEU A 202 21.39 -0.02 -1.23
CA LEU A 202 21.31 0.79 -0.01
C LEU A 202 22.05 0.13 1.15
N GLU A 203 22.43 0.93 2.15
CA GLU A 203 22.78 0.42 3.46
C GLU A 203 21.63 -0.35 4.10
N ALA A 204 21.93 -1.13 5.15
CA ALA A 204 20.91 -1.90 5.85
C ALA A 204 19.81 -1.00 6.44
N ILE A 205 18.57 -1.33 6.17
CA ILE A 205 17.38 -0.64 6.72
C ILE A 205 17.05 -1.18 8.12
N SER A 206 17.33 -2.45 8.38
CA SER A 206 17.15 -3.07 9.69
C SER A 206 18.36 -3.95 10.03
N SER A 207 18.54 -4.26 11.32
CA SER A 207 19.68 -5.08 11.78
C SER A 207 19.64 -6.49 11.21
N ALA A 208 18.47 -7.10 11.12
CA ALA A 208 18.31 -8.44 10.56
C ALA A 208 18.17 -8.38 9.02
N PRO A 209 18.78 -9.33 8.30
CA PRO A 209 18.74 -9.33 6.83
C PRO A 209 17.35 -9.65 6.25
N TRP A 210 16.43 -10.22 7.03
CA TRP A 210 15.10 -10.68 6.60
C TRP A 210 13.98 -10.35 7.58
N GLY A 211 13.97 -9.17 8.13
CA GLY A 211 12.95 -8.74 9.07
C GLY A 211 12.76 -9.73 10.23
N SER A 212 11.52 -10.05 10.57
CA SER A 212 11.18 -11.09 11.56
C SER A 212 11.14 -12.47 10.89
N ALA A 213 12.31 -13.04 10.59
CA ALA A 213 12.47 -14.21 9.73
C ALA A 213 11.61 -15.42 10.13
N LEU A 214 11.40 -15.65 11.46
CA LEU A 214 10.61 -16.79 11.94
C LEU A 214 9.17 -16.74 11.45
N VAL A 215 8.53 -15.56 11.47
CA VAL A 215 7.13 -15.44 11.04
C VAL A 215 6.96 -15.48 9.52
N CYS A 216 8.04 -15.30 8.76
CA CYS A 216 8.02 -15.50 7.30
C CYS A 216 7.63 -16.93 6.90
N LEU A 217 7.89 -17.92 7.77
CA LEU A 217 7.45 -19.30 7.56
C LEU A 217 5.93 -19.42 7.47
N ILE A 218 5.19 -18.58 8.18
CA ILE A 218 3.72 -18.57 8.15
C ILE A 218 3.25 -18.11 6.77
N SER A 219 3.76 -16.98 6.26
CA SER A 219 3.41 -16.52 4.90
C SER A 219 3.82 -17.51 3.83
N TYR A 220 5.00 -18.12 3.96
CA TYR A 220 5.43 -19.17 3.05
C TYR A 220 4.45 -20.35 3.06
N GLY A 221 4.09 -20.85 4.25
CA GLY A 221 3.11 -21.93 4.41
C GLY A 221 1.74 -21.57 3.84
N TYR A 222 1.25 -20.36 4.14
CA TYR A 222 -0.02 -19.83 3.64
C TYR A 222 -0.08 -19.82 2.10
N ILE A 223 0.94 -19.26 1.45
CA ILE A 223 1.02 -19.21 -0.01
C ILE A 223 1.07 -20.63 -0.60
N ARG A 224 1.86 -21.52 0.00
CA ARG A 224 2.00 -22.92 -0.43
C ARG A 224 0.72 -23.71 -0.28
N MET A 225 0.00 -23.53 0.82
CA MET A 225 -1.26 -24.25 1.10
C MET A 225 -2.37 -23.81 0.16
N LEU A 226 -2.51 -22.52 -0.10
CA LEU A 226 -3.55 -21.99 -0.97
C LEU A 226 -3.23 -22.19 -2.46
N GLY A 227 -1.95 -22.07 -2.82
CA GLY A 227 -1.53 -22.06 -4.21
C GLY A 227 -2.14 -20.89 -5.00
N ARG A 228 -1.85 -20.84 -6.29
CA ARG A 228 -2.33 -19.76 -7.18
C ARG A 228 -3.86 -19.59 -7.15
N ASN A 229 -4.59 -20.68 -7.20
CA ASN A 229 -6.06 -20.64 -7.26
C ASN A 229 -6.67 -20.24 -5.91
N GLY A 230 -6.14 -20.75 -4.80
CA GLY A 230 -6.63 -20.42 -3.46
C GLY A 230 -6.40 -18.97 -3.08
N ILE A 231 -5.23 -18.40 -3.38
CA ILE A 231 -4.94 -16.98 -3.11
C ILE A 231 -5.89 -16.08 -3.92
N ARG A 232 -6.05 -16.35 -5.21
CA ARG A 232 -7.02 -15.63 -6.05
C ARG A 232 -8.43 -15.73 -5.48
N LYS A 233 -8.87 -16.94 -5.11
CA LYS A 233 -10.19 -17.14 -4.52
C LYS A 233 -10.38 -16.38 -3.22
N SER A 234 -9.36 -16.28 -2.39
CA SER A 234 -9.38 -15.44 -1.17
C SER A 234 -9.66 -13.97 -1.50
N THR A 235 -8.99 -13.41 -2.51
CA THR A 235 -9.23 -12.05 -2.98
C THR A 235 -10.65 -11.86 -3.50
N GLU A 236 -11.13 -12.76 -4.36
CA GLU A 236 -12.50 -12.73 -4.90
C GLU A 236 -13.55 -12.74 -3.77
N ILE A 237 -13.38 -13.62 -2.77
CA ILE A 237 -14.28 -13.71 -1.62
C ILE A 237 -14.23 -12.45 -0.76
N ALA A 238 -13.05 -11.86 -0.53
CA ALA A 238 -12.93 -10.62 0.23
C ALA A 238 -13.74 -9.48 -0.42
N ILE A 239 -13.64 -9.31 -1.73
CA ILE A 239 -14.40 -8.31 -2.48
C ILE A 239 -15.90 -8.61 -2.45
N VAL A 240 -16.31 -9.87 -2.65
CA VAL A 240 -17.72 -10.29 -2.60
C VAL A 240 -18.31 -10.03 -1.22
N ASN A 241 -17.60 -10.40 -0.14
CA ASN A 241 -18.06 -10.19 1.23
C ASN A 241 -18.25 -8.70 1.55
N ALA A 242 -17.30 -7.84 1.17
CA ALA A 242 -17.41 -6.41 1.36
C ALA A 242 -18.65 -5.84 0.64
N ASN A 243 -18.85 -6.20 -0.62
CA ASN A 243 -20.01 -5.73 -1.39
C ASN A 243 -21.34 -6.30 -0.90
N TYR A 244 -21.35 -7.55 -0.40
CA TYR A 244 -22.54 -8.13 0.22
C TYR A 244 -22.92 -7.34 1.49
N LEU A 245 -21.97 -7.10 2.40
CA LEU A 245 -22.21 -6.31 3.61
C LEU A 245 -22.64 -4.89 3.26
N LYS A 246 -21.94 -4.23 2.33
CA LYS A 246 -22.31 -2.90 1.85
C LYS A 246 -23.78 -2.85 1.41
N THR A 247 -24.20 -3.77 0.52
CA THR A 247 -25.57 -3.83 0.01
C THR A 247 -26.62 -4.06 1.11
N LYS A 248 -26.26 -4.78 2.18
CA LYS A 248 -27.15 -4.94 3.33
C LYS A 248 -27.24 -3.69 4.19
N LEU A 249 -26.14 -2.99 4.36
CA LEU A 249 -26.02 -1.87 5.28
C LEU A 249 -26.42 -0.52 4.64
N GLU A 250 -26.21 -0.31 3.34
CA GLU A 250 -26.54 0.94 2.64
C GLU A 250 -28.01 1.33 2.68
N LYS A 251 -28.89 0.37 3.04
CA LYS A 251 -30.33 0.65 3.26
C LYS A 251 -30.60 1.53 4.50
N ASN A 252 -29.71 1.45 5.47
CA ASN A 252 -29.87 2.11 6.78
C ASN A 252 -28.72 3.06 7.13
N TYR A 253 -27.57 2.94 6.44
CA TYR A 253 -26.37 3.69 6.73
C TYR A 253 -25.81 4.30 5.44
N LYS A 254 -25.36 5.52 5.54
CA LYS A 254 -24.70 6.20 4.43
C LYS A 254 -23.33 5.60 4.18
N ILE A 255 -23.10 5.09 2.97
CA ILE A 255 -21.78 4.70 2.50
C ILE A 255 -21.09 5.94 1.94
N LEU A 256 -19.87 6.21 2.39
CA LEU A 256 -19.18 7.46 2.08
C LEU A 256 -18.66 7.49 0.65
N TYR A 257 -17.99 6.41 0.23
CA TYR A 257 -17.40 6.31 -1.11
C TYR A 257 -17.78 5.00 -1.81
N SER A 258 -17.89 5.06 -3.12
CA SER A 258 -18.11 3.90 -3.99
C SER A 258 -17.51 4.18 -5.36
N GLY A 259 -17.01 3.13 -6.03
CA GLY A 259 -16.56 3.22 -7.41
C GLY A 259 -17.71 3.55 -8.38
N GLU A 260 -17.39 3.76 -9.65
CA GLU A 260 -18.33 4.18 -10.70
C GLU A 260 -19.56 3.25 -10.84
N ASN A 261 -19.38 1.95 -10.61
CA ASN A 261 -20.47 0.98 -10.67
C ASN A 261 -21.18 0.77 -9.32
N GLY A 262 -21.02 1.68 -8.37
CA GLY A 262 -21.57 1.57 -7.03
C GLY A 262 -20.94 0.43 -6.20
N ARG A 263 -19.77 -0.08 -6.59
CA ARG A 263 -19.05 -1.16 -5.92
C ARG A 263 -17.91 -0.63 -5.07
N SER A 264 -17.56 -1.41 -4.05
CA SER A 264 -16.37 -1.19 -3.22
C SER A 264 -15.34 -2.29 -3.45
N ALA A 265 -14.11 -2.07 -3.02
CA ALA A 265 -13.05 -3.08 -3.03
C ALA A 265 -13.30 -4.13 -1.93
N HIS A 266 -12.32 -4.43 -1.10
CA HIS A 266 -12.43 -5.38 0.00
C HIS A 266 -12.94 -4.75 1.30
N GLU A 267 -13.16 -3.44 1.31
CA GLU A 267 -13.63 -2.64 2.44
C GLU A 267 -14.46 -1.45 1.95
N PHE A 268 -15.18 -0.80 2.86
CA PHE A 268 -15.96 0.40 2.60
C PHE A 268 -16.14 1.20 3.89
N ILE A 269 -16.48 2.48 3.77
CA ILE A 269 -16.62 3.41 4.90
C ILE A 269 -18.09 3.75 5.11
N ILE A 270 -18.56 3.57 6.35
CA ILE A 270 -19.88 4.01 6.80
C ILE A 270 -19.73 5.39 7.44
N ASP A 271 -20.50 6.37 6.96
CA ASP A 271 -20.54 7.70 7.53
C ASP A 271 -21.49 7.74 8.74
N CYS A 272 -20.91 7.86 9.92
CA CYS A 272 -21.65 7.90 11.17
C CYS A 272 -21.95 9.33 11.70
N ARG A 273 -21.57 10.39 10.96
CA ARG A 273 -21.71 11.79 11.43
C ARG A 273 -23.14 12.19 11.72
N ASP A 274 -24.10 11.64 11.00
CA ASP A 274 -25.53 11.92 11.20
C ASP A 274 -26.07 11.43 12.57
N PHE A 275 -25.40 10.49 13.22
CA PHE A 275 -25.79 10.00 14.54
C PHE A 275 -25.48 10.98 15.67
N LYS A 276 -24.56 11.94 15.46
CA LYS A 276 -24.22 12.97 16.45
C LYS A 276 -25.43 13.78 16.91
N LYS A 277 -26.41 14.00 16.04
CA LYS A 277 -27.67 14.68 16.40
C LYS A 277 -28.49 13.93 17.47
N TYR A 278 -28.23 12.65 17.65
CA TYR A 278 -28.84 11.81 18.69
C TYR A 278 -27.88 11.57 19.87
N ASN A 279 -26.78 12.32 19.93
CA ASN A 279 -25.75 12.18 20.95
C ASN A 279 -25.10 10.79 20.97
N ILE A 280 -24.96 10.18 19.77
CA ILE A 280 -24.29 8.89 19.54
C ILE A 280 -22.99 9.17 18.77
N GLU A 281 -21.89 8.78 19.40
CA GLU A 281 -20.55 8.83 18.78
C GLU A 281 -20.20 7.48 18.15
N VAL A 282 -19.26 7.49 17.19
CA VAL A 282 -18.81 6.27 16.54
C VAL A 282 -18.25 5.23 17.53
N VAL A 283 -17.65 5.70 18.63
CA VAL A 283 -17.14 4.83 19.70
C VAL A 283 -18.27 4.07 20.39
N ASP A 284 -19.48 4.64 20.53
CA ASP A 284 -20.63 3.95 21.11
C ASP A 284 -21.09 2.82 20.19
N ILE A 285 -21.09 3.08 18.87
CA ILE A 285 -21.42 2.06 17.86
C ILE A 285 -20.42 0.91 17.92
N THR A 286 -19.12 1.20 18.00
CA THR A 286 -18.08 0.16 18.06
C THR A 286 -18.17 -0.67 19.34
N LYS A 287 -18.41 -0.04 20.49
CA LYS A 287 -18.65 -0.77 21.76
C LYS A 287 -19.87 -1.68 21.65
N ARG A 288 -20.95 -1.18 21.04
CA ARG A 288 -22.18 -1.97 20.87
C ARG A 288 -21.97 -3.16 19.94
N LEU A 289 -21.16 -3.03 18.90
CA LEU A 289 -20.75 -4.17 18.05
C LEU A 289 -20.02 -5.24 18.86
N ILE A 290 -19.12 -4.83 19.76
CA ILE A 290 -18.41 -5.77 20.66
C ILE A 290 -19.38 -6.51 21.57
N ASP A 291 -20.43 -5.86 22.10
CA ASP A 291 -21.47 -6.51 22.92
C ASP A 291 -22.20 -7.63 22.15
N TYR A 292 -22.31 -7.49 20.83
CA TYR A 292 -22.87 -8.53 19.94
C TYR A 292 -21.84 -9.54 19.42
N GLY A 293 -20.61 -9.50 19.93
CA GLY A 293 -19.55 -10.44 19.56
C GLY A 293 -18.83 -10.11 18.24
N PHE A 294 -19.01 -8.91 17.69
CA PHE A 294 -18.28 -8.46 16.52
C PHE A 294 -16.99 -7.75 16.92
N HIS A 295 -15.91 -8.04 16.21
CA HIS A 295 -14.70 -7.21 16.29
C HIS A 295 -14.98 -5.87 15.61
N ALA A 296 -14.90 -4.79 16.39
CA ALA A 296 -15.17 -3.46 15.86
C ALA A 296 -14.09 -3.02 14.88
N PRO A 297 -14.46 -2.37 13.75
CA PRO A 297 -13.51 -1.87 12.78
C PRO A 297 -12.74 -0.66 13.31
N THR A 298 -11.66 -0.27 12.63
CA THR A 298 -10.95 0.98 12.85
C THR A 298 -11.87 2.17 12.57
N VAL A 299 -11.79 3.21 13.40
CA VAL A 299 -12.64 4.40 13.31
C VAL A 299 -11.81 5.68 13.14
N SER A 300 -12.44 6.70 12.57
CA SER A 300 -11.99 8.10 12.55
C SER A 300 -10.79 8.45 11.67
N PHE A 301 -10.18 7.54 10.95
CA PHE A 301 -9.05 7.88 10.08
C PHE A 301 -9.01 6.95 8.86
N PRO A 302 -8.69 7.47 7.65
CA PRO A 302 -8.28 8.83 7.26
C PRO A 302 -9.45 9.80 7.00
N VAL A 303 -10.66 9.42 7.29
CA VAL A 303 -11.86 10.18 6.98
C VAL A 303 -12.32 10.96 8.21
N PRO A 304 -12.75 12.23 8.05
CA PRO A 304 -13.19 13.07 9.16
C PRO A 304 -14.47 12.57 9.85
#